data_9b18ff2e3a8a623c31a4623c6cc37b1a
#
_entry.id   9b18ff2e3a8a623c31a4623c6cc37b1a
#
_cell.length_a   1.000
_cell.length_b   1.000
_cell.length_c   1.000
_cell.angle_alpha   90.00
_cell.angle_beta   90.00
_cell.angle_gamma   90.00
#
_symmetry.space_group_name_H-M   'P 1'
#
loop_
_entity.id
_entity.type
_entity.pdbx_description
1 polymer ?
#
loop_
_entity_poly.entity_id
_entity_poly.type
_entity_poly.pdbx_seq_one_letter_code
_entity_poly.pdbx_strand_id
1 'polypeptide(L)'
;NSLTENENTAFLASADAQNGILGKLFSFNIMMRSRAALYTAAKAPKTWSTAGAATDLAAGLAWHEQSVCRALGEVKAFENEGDATYYGDIYSFLVRAGGRIMREDKKGVIALVQGTPAAG
;
A
#
# COMPACT_ATOMS: atom_id res chain seq x y z
N ASN A 1 10.62 0.95 -23.45
CA ASN A 1 11.77 1.80 -23.11
C ASN A 1 12.43 1.24 -21.87
N SER A 2 13.57 0.58 -22.05
CA SER A 2 14.45 0.19 -20.95
C SER A 2 15.26 1.42 -20.51
N LEU A 3 15.48 1.55 -19.20
CA LEU A 3 16.41 2.53 -18.67
C LEU A 3 17.81 2.23 -19.22
N THR A 4 18.58 3.28 -19.48
CA THR A 4 20.00 3.13 -19.81
C THR A 4 20.74 2.59 -18.58
N GLU A 5 21.93 2.04 -18.76
CA GLU A 5 22.72 1.48 -17.67
C GLU A 5 23.01 2.53 -16.58
N ASN A 6 23.31 3.76 -16.98
CA ASN A 6 23.53 4.87 -16.06
C ASN A 6 22.27 5.27 -15.28
N GLU A 7 21.10 5.31 -15.94
CA GLU A 7 19.82 5.61 -15.30
C GLU A 7 19.41 4.51 -14.32
N ASN A 8 19.67 3.26 -14.67
CA ASN A 8 19.41 2.12 -13.81
C ASN A 8 20.30 2.14 -12.57
N THR A 9 21.57 2.48 -12.71
CA THR A 9 22.50 2.64 -11.58
C THR A 9 22.09 3.78 -10.67
N ALA A 10 21.72 4.93 -11.23
CA ALA A 10 21.22 6.07 -10.45
C ALA A 10 19.90 5.75 -9.73
N PHE A 11 19.01 5.00 -10.37
CA PHE A 11 17.76 4.54 -9.77
C PHE A 11 18.02 3.65 -8.56
N LEU A 12 18.87 2.64 -8.69
CA LEU A 12 19.20 1.73 -7.59
C LEU A 12 19.96 2.43 -6.45
N ALA A 13 20.83 3.40 -6.77
CA ALA A 13 21.53 4.18 -5.76
C ALA A 13 20.60 5.08 -4.92
N SER A 14 19.40 5.38 -5.42
CA SER A 14 18.38 6.15 -4.71
C SER A 14 17.44 5.31 -3.83
N ALA A 15 17.68 4.00 -3.74
CA ALA A 15 16.87 3.11 -2.92
C ALA A 15 17.04 3.41 -1.42
N ASP A 16 15.94 3.31 -0.69
CA ASP A 16 15.90 3.46 0.76
C ASP A 16 15.10 2.29 1.36
N ALA A 17 15.82 1.29 1.82
CA ALA A 17 15.23 0.06 2.35
C ALA A 17 14.43 0.30 3.65
N GLN A 18 14.81 1.29 4.47
CA GLN A 18 14.11 1.58 5.73
C GLN A 18 12.70 2.12 5.47
N ASN A 19 12.54 2.93 4.43
CA ASN A 19 11.25 3.49 4.04
C ASN A 19 10.53 2.65 2.97
N GLY A 20 11.12 1.54 2.54
CA GLY A 20 10.55 0.66 1.52
C GLY A 20 10.55 1.28 0.11
N ILE A 21 11.47 2.23 -0.14
CA ILE A 21 11.64 2.87 -1.44
C ILE A 21 12.60 2.02 -2.28
N LEU A 22 12.12 1.53 -3.41
CA LEU A 22 12.91 0.76 -4.37
C LEU A 22 13.88 1.67 -5.14
N GLY A 23 13.47 2.89 -5.41
CA GLY A 23 14.28 3.90 -6.10
C GLY A 23 13.46 5.15 -6.41
N LYS A 24 14.13 6.15 -7.00
CA LYS A 24 13.50 7.42 -7.45
C LYS A 24 13.57 7.51 -8.97
N LEU A 25 12.47 7.86 -9.58
CA LEU A 25 12.36 8.10 -11.02
C LEU A 25 11.51 9.34 -11.26
N PHE A 26 12.03 10.33 -12.00
CA PHE A 26 11.33 11.59 -12.32
C PHE A 26 10.64 12.25 -11.11
N SER A 27 11.34 12.38 -9.99
CA SER A 27 10.82 12.93 -8.73
C SER A 27 9.79 12.05 -8.00
N PHE A 28 9.47 10.87 -8.50
CA PHE A 28 8.63 9.89 -7.81
C PHE A 28 9.47 8.92 -7.00
N ASN A 29 9.07 8.69 -5.75
CA ASN A 29 9.56 7.58 -4.95
C ASN A 29 8.76 6.34 -5.33
N ILE A 30 9.44 5.32 -5.86
CA ILE A 30 8.81 4.07 -6.28
C ILE A 30 8.85 3.08 -5.14
N MET A 31 7.69 2.62 -4.72
CA MET A 31 7.52 1.60 -3.69
C MET A 31 6.89 0.36 -4.31
N MET A 32 7.38 -0.81 -3.93
CA MET A 32 6.81 -2.09 -4.34
C MET A 32 6.16 -2.79 -3.15
N ARG A 33 4.99 -3.35 -3.36
CA ARG A 33 4.25 -4.12 -2.36
C ARG A 33 3.92 -5.49 -2.92
N SER A 34 3.90 -6.48 -2.06
CA SER A 34 3.53 -7.86 -2.42
C SER A 34 2.06 -8.01 -2.79
N ARG A 35 1.22 -7.03 -2.45
CA ARG A 35 -0.21 -7.02 -2.75
C ARG A 35 -0.59 -5.73 -3.46
N ALA A 36 -1.16 -5.87 -4.65
CA ALA A 36 -1.68 -4.76 -5.43
C ALA A 36 -3.10 -4.36 -4.98
N ALA A 37 -3.47 -3.10 -5.21
CA ALA A 37 -4.86 -2.69 -5.13
C ALA A 37 -5.67 -3.36 -6.25
N LEU A 38 -6.85 -3.86 -5.92
CA LEU A 38 -7.71 -4.55 -6.88
C LEU A 38 -8.92 -3.69 -7.24
N TYR A 39 -9.25 -3.75 -8.51
CA TYR A 39 -10.42 -3.09 -9.10
C TYR A 39 -11.27 -4.14 -9.81
N THR A 40 -12.58 -3.94 -9.81
CA THR A 40 -13.49 -4.78 -10.61
C THR A 40 -13.28 -4.53 -12.11
N ALA A 41 -13.81 -5.41 -12.97
CA ALA A 41 -13.83 -5.19 -14.42
C ALA A 41 -14.46 -3.84 -14.83
N ALA A 42 -15.39 -3.33 -14.03
CA ALA A 42 -15.99 -1.99 -14.19
C ALA A 42 -15.13 -0.84 -13.61
N LYS A 43 -13.88 -1.12 -13.22
CA LYS A 43 -12.93 -0.15 -12.63
C LYS A 43 -13.40 0.47 -11.30
N ALA A 44 -14.27 -0.22 -10.56
CA ALA A 44 -14.61 0.17 -9.19
C ALA A 44 -13.59 -0.41 -8.20
N PRO A 45 -13.14 0.35 -7.19
CA PRO A 45 -12.18 -0.14 -6.21
C PRO A 45 -12.79 -1.24 -5.33
N LYS A 46 -12.03 -2.28 -5.07
CA LYS A 46 -12.40 -3.35 -4.13
C LYS A 46 -11.81 -3.08 -2.74
N THR A 47 -12.52 -3.55 -1.72
CA THR A 47 -12.02 -3.50 -0.35
C THR A 47 -10.73 -4.31 -0.23
N TRP A 48 -9.74 -3.79 0.48
CA TRP A 48 -8.40 -4.38 0.59
C TRP A 48 -8.37 -5.84 1.06
N SER A 49 -9.32 -6.21 1.92
CA SER A 49 -9.43 -7.56 2.48
C SER A 49 -10.15 -8.57 1.57
N THR A 50 -10.76 -8.12 0.47
CA THR A 50 -11.54 -8.98 -0.41
C THR A 50 -10.60 -9.86 -1.24
N ALA A 51 -10.93 -11.14 -1.36
CA ALA A 51 -10.22 -12.06 -2.24
C ALA A 51 -10.31 -11.61 -3.71
N GLY A 52 -9.22 -11.79 -4.45
CA GLY A 52 -9.18 -11.50 -5.89
C GLY A 52 -10.03 -12.50 -6.69
N ALA A 53 -10.69 -12.01 -7.73
CA ALA A 53 -11.34 -12.82 -8.75
C ALA A 53 -10.52 -12.78 -10.06
N ALA A 54 -10.71 -13.77 -10.93
CA ALA A 54 -9.97 -13.82 -12.20
C ALA A 54 -10.23 -12.62 -13.13
N THR A 55 -11.35 -11.93 -12.94
CA THR A 55 -11.74 -10.74 -13.70
C THR A 55 -11.28 -9.43 -13.07
N ASP A 56 -10.61 -9.48 -11.92
CA ASP A 56 -10.15 -8.28 -11.24
C ASP A 56 -8.90 -7.71 -11.93
N LEU A 57 -8.83 -6.40 -11.92
CA LEU A 57 -7.74 -5.65 -12.50
C LEU A 57 -6.80 -5.17 -11.38
N ALA A 58 -5.51 -5.39 -11.55
CA ALA A 58 -4.50 -4.86 -10.65
C ALA A 58 -4.28 -3.37 -10.90
N ALA A 59 -3.96 -2.63 -9.84
CA ALA A 59 -3.67 -1.21 -9.96
C ALA A 59 -2.42 -0.81 -9.16
N GLY A 60 -1.65 0.10 -9.76
CA GLY A 60 -0.66 0.92 -9.09
C GLY A 60 -1.31 2.21 -8.57
N LEU A 61 -0.82 2.72 -7.45
CA LEU A 61 -1.28 3.98 -6.87
C LEU A 61 -0.15 5.00 -6.89
N ALA A 62 -0.43 6.20 -7.35
CA ALA A 62 0.46 7.34 -7.27
C ALA A 62 -0.21 8.45 -6.46
N TRP A 63 0.51 9.07 -5.53
CA TRP A 63 -0.03 10.16 -4.73
C TRP A 63 1.02 11.20 -4.39
N HIS A 64 0.56 12.42 -4.16
CA HIS A 64 1.38 13.48 -3.60
C HIS A 64 1.32 13.41 -2.06
N GLU A 65 2.46 13.62 -1.40
CA GLU A 65 2.57 13.50 0.05
C GLU A 65 1.53 14.34 0.81
N GLN A 66 1.30 15.57 0.38
CA GLN A 66 0.32 16.47 1.00
C GLN A 66 -1.15 16.12 0.69
N SER A 67 -1.42 15.14 -0.16
CA SER A 67 -2.79 14.75 -0.54
C SER A 67 -3.35 13.63 0.31
N VAL A 68 -2.52 12.98 1.11
CA VAL A 68 -2.90 11.87 1.98
C VAL A 68 -2.45 12.14 3.41
N CYS A 69 -3.25 11.72 4.37
CA CYS A 69 -2.86 11.74 5.77
C CYS A 69 -2.89 10.32 6.35
N ARG A 70 -2.00 10.10 7.30
CA ARG A 70 -1.97 8.89 8.10
C ARG A 70 -2.06 9.30 9.57
N ALA A 71 -2.95 8.65 10.30
CA ALA A 71 -3.04 8.78 11.74
C ALA A 71 -2.63 7.46 12.39
N LEU A 72 -1.74 7.53 13.35
CA LEU A 72 -1.41 6.42 14.24
C LEU A 72 -1.89 6.84 15.62
N GLY A 73 -2.83 6.10 16.16
CA GLY A 73 -3.32 6.29 17.52
C GLY A 73 -2.44 5.56 18.54
N GLU A 74 -2.99 5.40 19.72
CA GLU A 74 -2.31 4.71 20.81
C GLU A 74 -2.05 3.24 20.46
N VAL A 75 -0.86 2.77 20.80
CA VAL A 75 -0.49 1.34 20.78
C VAL A 75 -0.47 0.86 22.20
N LYS A 76 -1.27 -0.13 22.54
CA LYS A 76 -1.33 -0.74 23.88
C LYS A 76 -0.99 -2.22 23.81
N ALA A 77 -0.20 -2.65 24.78
CA ALA A 77 -0.01 -4.07 25.08
C ALA A 77 -0.74 -4.38 26.39
N PHE A 78 -1.42 -5.50 26.43
CA PHE A 78 -2.10 -6.03 27.60
C PHE A 78 -1.54 -7.40 27.92
N GLU A 79 -1.29 -7.64 29.18
CA GLU A 79 -0.80 -8.89 29.70
C GLU A 79 -1.76 -9.36 30.80
N ASN A 80 -2.16 -10.61 30.74
CA ASN A 80 -2.94 -11.28 31.77
C ASN A 80 -2.23 -12.58 32.12
N GLU A 81 -1.54 -12.57 33.24
CA GLU A 81 -0.77 -13.72 33.74
C GLU A 81 -1.67 -14.72 34.49
N GLY A 82 -1.47 -15.99 34.22
CA GLY A 82 -2.09 -17.08 34.98
C GLY A 82 -3.60 -17.18 34.79
N ASP A 83 -4.14 -16.91 33.62
CA ASP A 83 -5.57 -17.07 33.35
C ASP A 83 -5.99 -18.55 33.42
N ALA A 84 -6.83 -18.88 34.40
CA ALA A 84 -7.29 -20.24 34.63
C ALA A 84 -8.13 -20.82 33.48
N THR A 85 -8.72 -19.97 32.65
CA THR A 85 -9.54 -20.38 31.50
C THR A 85 -8.68 -20.93 30.36
N TYR A 86 -7.48 -20.40 30.20
CA TYR A 86 -6.57 -20.77 29.12
C TYR A 86 -5.33 -21.53 29.61
N TYR A 87 -5.18 -21.75 30.89
CA TYR A 87 -4.04 -22.44 31.54
C TYR A 87 -2.66 -21.81 31.15
N GLY A 88 -2.62 -20.50 31.02
CA GLY A 88 -1.41 -19.79 30.62
C GLY A 88 -1.56 -18.29 30.65
N ASP A 89 -0.57 -17.61 30.08
CA ASP A 89 -0.53 -16.16 29.99
C ASP A 89 -1.10 -15.69 28.65
N ILE A 90 -1.88 -14.61 28.69
CA ILE A 90 -2.49 -14.01 27.52
C ILE A 90 -1.83 -12.66 27.25
N TYR A 91 -1.26 -12.53 26.05
CA TYR A 91 -0.72 -11.27 25.54
C TYR A 91 -1.60 -10.75 24.40
N SER A 92 -2.09 -9.54 24.52
CA SER A 92 -2.89 -8.91 23.48
C SER A 92 -2.37 -7.51 23.14
N PHE A 93 -2.47 -7.15 21.88
CA PHE A 93 -2.00 -5.87 21.38
C PHE A 93 -3.13 -5.12 20.68
N LEU A 94 -3.28 -3.85 21.02
CA LEU A 94 -4.19 -2.93 20.36
C LEU A 94 -3.39 -1.92 19.55
N VAL A 95 -3.65 -1.88 18.25
CA VAL A 95 -3.10 -0.85 17.36
C VAL A 95 -4.24 -0.14 16.66
N ARG A 96 -4.27 1.18 16.76
CA ARG A 96 -5.22 2.02 16.03
C ARG A 96 -4.47 2.80 14.97
N ALA A 97 -4.81 2.55 13.70
CA ALA A 97 -4.23 3.25 12.58
C ALA A 97 -5.31 3.58 11.55
N GLY A 98 -5.14 4.68 10.86
CA GLY A 98 -6.05 5.09 9.79
C GLY A 98 -5.33 5.94 8.75
N GLY A 99 -5.93 6.05 7.58
CA GLY A 99 -5.46 6.92 6.52
C GLY A 99 -6.64 7.48 5.73
N ARG A 100 -6.49 8.69 5.24
CA ARG A 100 -7.52 9.35 4.44
C ARG A 100 -6.89 10.27 3.40
N ILE A 101 -7.59 10.43 2.27
CA ILE A 101 -7.31 11.50 1.31
C ILE A 101 -7.75 12.81 1.95
N MET A 102 -6.86 13.81 2.02
CA MET A 102 -7.14 15.09 2.68
C MET A 102 -8.05 16.00 1.86
N ARG A 103 -7.93 15.94 0.54
CA ARG A 103 -8.68 16.82 -0.36
C ARG A 103 -10.03 16.19 -0.73
N GLU A 104 -11.10 16.95 -0.62
CA GLU A 104 -12.45 16.51 -1.01
C GLU A 104 -12.56 16.26 -2.52
N ASP A 105 -11.86 17.04 -3.34
CA ASP A 105 -11.81 16.87 -4.79
C ASP A 105 -11.00 15.65 -5.24
N LYS A 106 -10.41 14.91 -4.29
CA LYS A 106 -9.58 13.70 -4.50
C LYS A 106 -8.42 13.89 -5.47
N LYS A 107 -8.06 15.13 -5.80
CA LYS A 107 -6.89 15.45 -6.60
C LYS A 107 -5.60 15.14 -5.82
N GLY A 108 -4.57 14.74 -6.55
CA GLY A 108 -3.28 14.36 -5.97
C GLY A 108 -3.16 12.88 -5.57
N VAL A 109 -4.18 12.07 -5.90
CA VAL A 109 -4.13 10.60 -5.85
C VAL A 109 -4.64 10.04 -7.17
N ILE A 110 -3.87 9.19 -7.81
CA ILE A 110 -4.17 8.60 -9.12
C ILE A 110 -4.03 7.08 -9.01
N ALA A 111 -5.01 6.35 -9.53
CA ALA A 111 -4.92 4.91 -9.71
C ALA A 111 -4.62 4.59 -11.18
N LEU A 112 -3.54 3.86 -11.41
CA LEU A 112 -3.16 3.32 -12.71
C LEU A 112 -3.70 1.89 -12.79
N VAL A 113 -4.89 1.73 -13.32
CA VAL A 113 -5.57 0.43 -13.39
C VAL A 113 -5.16 -0.29 -14.68
N GLN A 114 -4.86 -1.57 -14.56
CA GLN A 114 -4.55 -2.45 -15.70
C GLN A 114 -5.67 -2.38 -16.75
N GLY A 115 -5.29 -2.27 -18.03
CA GLY A 115 -6.23 -2.35 -19.14
C GLY A 115 -6.83 -3.76 -19.24
N THR A 116 -8.08 -3.86 -19.70
CA THR A 116 -8.66 -5.14 -20.08
C THR A 116 -7.88 -5.64 -21.32
N PRO A 117 -7.35 -6.86 -21.33
CA PRO A 117 -6.74 -7.41 -22.53
C PRO A 117 -7.73 -7.33 -23.68
N ALA A 118 -7.30 -6.84 -24.85
CA ALA A 118 -8.11 -6.94 -26.04
C ALA A 118 -8.40 -8.42 -26.28
N ALA A 119 -9.67 -8.75 -26.45
CA ALA A 119 -10.04 -10.09 -26.88
C ALA A 119 -9.36 -10.34 -28.24
N GLY A 120 -8.39 -11.25 -28.26
CA GLY A 120 -7.70 -11.71 -29.46
C GLY A 120 -8.57 -12.61 -30.30
#